data_44f71af8eaca9d25a368e61f442337cf
#
_entry.id   44f71af8eaca9d25a368e61f442337cf
#
_cell.length_a   1.000
_cell.length_b   1.000
_cell.length_c   1.000
_cell.angle_alpha   90.00
_cell.angle_beta   90.00
_cell.angle_gamma   90.00
#
_symmetry.space_group_name_H-M   'P 1'
#
loop_
_entity.id
_entity.type
_entity.pdbx_description
1 polymer ?
#
loop_
_entity_poly.entity_id
_entity_poly.type
_entity_poly.pdbx_seq_one_letter_code
_entity_poly.pdbx_strand_id
1 'polypeptide(L)'
;MSFIRYKKFGNIEYAYEITAYWDREQKKSRQDTKYLGIVVDKEAKIFKKKEKKQFEEEKLILDFGDTYILNEFMKKTKIRDTLFKVFGDRTEYLLALIYYRLCYPSAMMYAKTWYQGSYARFISKDIDLSSQRISDFLKAIGEEHLQREYFKNHISLLAKTNEGIIIDATSMPNQIHFPFNTWGYNDGGIDKQIRLLFVIDKKSSLPLYFRYLPGNIVDVSSLTTTIEELKKHDINSSFALVDAGFYSEDNIKELYLEEIDFLTRLPSKRKLYKDLIKEAMPDIETFKNAVKYGDRILFVKQKKVNLFGNEGYAHIVLDPERKGRETKKLLINAIENKEYDEENVEL
;
A
#
# COMPACT_ATOMS: atom_id res chain seq x y z
N MET A 1 16.39 29.28 -49.12
CA MET A 1 16.87 30.65 -48.96
C MET A 1 16.90 31.03 -47.51
N SER A 2 17.99 31.64 -47.03
CA SER A 2 18.11 32.08 -45.63
C SER A 2 18.12 33.61 -45.61
N PHE A 3 17.44 34.22 -44.63
CA PHE A 3 17.39 35.68 -44.44
C PHE A 3 17.37 36.02 -42.94
N ILE A 4 17.80 37.23 -42.58
CA ILE A 4 17.77 37.66 -41.19
C ILE A 4 16.49 38.45 -40.92
N ARG A 5 15.74 38.02 -39.92
CA ARG A 5 14.56 38.73 -39.42
C ARG A 5 14.89 39.37 -38.08
N TYR A 6 14.55 40.63 -37.95
CA TYR A 6 14.67 41.40 -36.74
C TYR A 6 13.36 41.53 -36.02
N LYS A 7 13.33 41.28 -34.70
CA LYS A 7 12.14 41.45 -33.85
C LYS A 7 12.47 42.37 -32.68
N LYS A 8 11.69 43.42 -32.48
CA LYS A 8 11.83 44.37 -31.39
C LYS A 8 10.90 44.01 -30.25
N PHE A 9 11.45 43.84 -29.03
CA PHE A 9 10.72 43.63 -27.79
C PHE A 9 11.13 44.70 -26.79
N GLY A 10 10.26 45.66 -26.49
CA GLY A 10 10.56 46.86 -25.73
C GLY A 10 11.63 47.67 -26.44
N ASN A 11 12.73 48.00 -25.75
CA ASN A 11 13.83 48.79 -26.29
C ASN A 11 14.97 47.91 -26.90
N ILE A 12 14.81 46.60 -26.98
CA ILE A 12 15.85 45.67 -27.45
C ILE A 12 15.42 45.06 -28.78
N GLU A 13 16.30 45.05 -29.78
CA GLU A 13 16.10 44.40 -31.07
C GLU A 13 16.87 43.09 -31.14
N TYR A 14 16.23 41.99 -31.57
CA TYR A 14 16.77 40.64 -31.66
C TYR A 14 16.86 40.20 -33.11
N ALA A 15 17.93 39.51 -33.47
CA ALA A 15 18.14 38.97 -34.80
C ALA A 15 17.95 37.43 -34.81
N TYR A 16 17.24 36.99 -35.87
CA TYR A 16 16.96 35.57 -36.12
C TYR A 16 17.31 35.26 -37.59
N GLU A 17 18.06 34.21 -37.82
CA GLU A 17 18.25 33.63 -39.15
C GLU A 17 17.06 32.69 -39.43
N ILE A 18 16.38 32.94 -40.53
CA ILE A 18 15.23 32.11 -40.94
C ILE A 18 15.61 31.41 -42.24
N THR A 19 15.56 30.08 -42.22
CA THR A 19 15.79 29.23 -43.39
C THR A 19 14.45 28.59 -43.79
N ALA A 20 13.93 28.99 -44.97
CA ALA A 20 12.73 28.38 -45.51
C ALA A 20 13.08 27.14 -46.33
N TYR A 21 12.40 26.04 -46.09
CA TYR A 21 12.51 24.80 -46.83
C TYR A 21 11.15 24.17 -47.08
N TRP A 22 11.11 23.29 -48.08
CA TRP A 22 9.92 22.54 -48.42
C TRP A 22 9.93 21.19 -47.73
N ASP A 23 8.96 20.94 -46.87
CA ASP A 23 8.78 19.63 -46.25
C ASP A 23 8.05 18.71 -47.24
N ARG A 24 8.76 17.72 -47.73
CA ARG A 24 8.25 16.77 -48.76
C ARG A 24 7.20 15.81 -48.21
N GLU A 25 7.28 15.45 -46.95
CA GLU A 25 6.32 14.53 -46.32
C GLU A 25 4.98 15.23 -46.03
N GLN A 26 5.02 16.45 -45.52
CA GLN A 26 3.82 17.21 -45.19
C GLN A 26 3.35 18.12 -46.33
N LYS A 27 4.06 18.12 -47.47
CA LYS A 27 3.74 18.93 -48.70
C LYS A 27 3.46 20.41 -48.38
N LYS A 28 4.24 20.98 -47.46
CA LYS A 28 4.09 22.40 -47.06
C LYS A 28 5.45 23.09 -46.83
N SER A 29 5.44 24.42 -46.99
CA SER A 29 6.62 25.23 -46.65
C SER A 29 6.78 25.31 -45.14
N ARG A 30 8.01 25.05 -44.65
CA ARG A 30 8.40 25.24 -43.27
C ARG A 30 9.56 26.21 -43.16
N GLN A 31 9.68 26.80 -41.95
CA GLN A 31 10.79 27.71 -41.62
C GLN A 31 11.51 27.17 -40.41
N ASP A 32 12.82 27.05 -40.49
CA ASP A 32 13.69 26.88 -39.36
C ASP A 32 14.20 28.24 -38.90
N THR A 33 14.21 28.46 -37.56
CA THR A 33 14.53 29.76 -36.97
C THR A 33 15.67 29.60 -35.97
N LYS A 34 16.83 30.18 -36.29
CA LYS A 34 17.99 30.19 -35.43
C LYS A 34 18.20 31.57 -34.83
N TYR A 35 18.25 31.66 -33.51
CA TYR A 35 18.54 32.89 -32.79
C TYR A 35 20.02 33.30 -32.95
N LEU A 36 20.27 34.52 -33.44
CA LEU A 36 21.62 35.07 -33.66
C LEU A 36 22.11 35.91 -32.47
N GLY A 37 21.21 36.66 -31.82
CA GLY A 37 21.54 37.50 -30.68
C GLY A 37 20.79 38.82 -30.64
N ILE A 38 21.21 39.69 -29.69
CA ILE A 38 20.76 41.07 -29.61
C ILE A 38 21.52 41.87 -30.66
N VAL A 39 20.82 42.71 -31.40
CA VAL A 39 21.42 43.54 -32.43
C VAL A 39 22.23 44.64 -31.78
N VAL A 40 23.52 44.64 -32.07
CA VAL A 40 24.45 45.70 -31.67
C VAL A 40 24.63 46.70 -32.81
N ASP A 41 24.87 46.16 -34.00
CA ASP A 41 24.93 46.94 -35.24
C ASP A 41 24.21 46.20 -36.35
N LYS A 42 23.22 46.85 -36.94
CA LYS A 42 22.33 46.23 -37.94
C LYS A 42 22.97 46.22 -39.33
N GLU A 43 23.76 47.26 -39.64
CA GLU A 43 24.42 47.41 -40.95
C GLU A 43 25.62 46.47 -41.03
N ALA A 44 26.38 46.43 -39.99
CA ALA A 44 27.55 45.52 -39.86
C ALA A 44 27.16 44.08 -39.52
N LYS A 45 25.87 43.78 -39.25
CA LYS A 45 25.34 42.49 -38.80
C LYS A 45 26.07 41.94 -37.57
N ILE A 46 26.35 42.77 -36.58
CA ILE A 46 26.99 42.42 -35.34
C ILE A 46 25.91 42.10 -34.30
N PHE A 47 25.93 40.86 -33.76
CA PHE A 47 24.96 40.38 -32.80
C PHE A 47 25.67 39.93 -31.53
N LYS A 48 25.18 40.32 -30.35
CA LYS A 48 25.68 39.89 -29.06
C LYS A 48 24.75 38.80 -28.50
N LYS A 49 25.22 37.56 -28.39
CA LYS A 49 24.51 36.54 -27.66
C LYS A 49 24.42 36.92 -26.19
N LYS A 50 23.24 36.83 -25.61
CA LYS A 50 23.07 36.98 -24.17
C LYS A 50 23.95 35.93 -23.51
N GLU A 51 25.01 36.36 -22.81
CA GLU A 51 25.77 35.44 -21.97
C GLU A 51 24.78 34.83 -20.99
N LYS A 52 24.71 33.50 -20.97
CA LYS A 52 24.02 32.81 -19.86
C LYS A 52 24.79 33.29 -18.62
N LYS A 53 24.13 34.05 -17.73
CA LYS A 53 24.67 34.29 -16.41
C LYS A 53 25.10 32.95 -15.90
N GLN A 54 26.40 32.69 -15.72
CA GLN A 54 26.86 31.60 -14.88
C GLN A 54 26.25 31.92 -13.53
N PHE A 55 25.24 31.15 -13.14
CA PHE A 55 24.75 31.21 -11.78
C PHE A 55 25.95 30.88 -10.89
N GLU A 56 26.28 31.77 -9.98
CA GLU A 56 27.13 31.49 -8.83
C GLU A 56 26.66 30.14 -8.25
N GLU A 57 27.63 29.33 -7.82
CA GLU A 57 27.44 27.96 -7.32
C GLU A 57 26.09 27.80 -6.60
N GLU A 58 25.15 27.11 -7.24
CA GLU A 58 23.87 26.83 -6.62
C GLU A 58 24.13 25.97 -5.39
N LYS A 59 23.95 26.53 -4.20
CA LYS A 59 23.94 25.73 -2.97
C LYS A 59 22.80 24.80 -3.03
N LEU A 60 23.06 23.52 -3.28
CA LEU A 60 22.08 22.47 -3.27
C LEU A 60 21.77 22.10 -1.81
N ILE A 61 20.56 22.41 -1.36
CA ILE A 61 20.03 21.96 -0.06
C ILE A 61 19.10 20.79 -0.34
N LEU A 62 19.33 19.67 0.33
CA LEU A 62 18.54 18.45 0.16
C LEU A 62 18.02 17.94 1.50
N ASP A 63 16.81 17.39 1.49
CA ASP A 63 16.30 16.58 2.56
C ASP A 63 17.06 15.23 2.56
N PHE A 64 17.76 14.96 3.67
CA PHE A 64 18.74 13.89 3.74
C PHE A 64 18.26 12.70 4.59
N GLY A 65 17.80 12.97 5.83
CA GLY A 65 17.76 11.98 6.91
C GLY A 65 16.83 10.80 6.65
N ASP A 66 15.63 11.06 6.20
CA ASP A 66 14.58 10.07 5.94
C ASP A 66 14.99 9.10 4.83
N THR A 67 15.35 9.62 3.68
CA THR A 67 15.81 8.82 2.53
C THR A 67 17.09 8.05 2.84
N TYR A 68 18.02 8.66 3.59
CA TYR A 68 19.25 8.00 4.01
C TYR A 68 18.97 6.78 4.89
N ILE A 69 18.12 6.93 5.91
CA ILE A 69 17.74 5.83 6.82
C ILE A 69 17.08 4.69 6.05
N LEU A 70 16.12 5.00 5.16
CA LEU A 70 15.47 4.00 4.34
C LEU A 70 16.46 3.26 3.43
N ASN A 71 17.39 3.98 2.81
CA ASN A 71 18.41 3.36 1.95
C ASN A 71 19.35 2.44 2.74
N GLU A 72 19.80 2.85 3.93
CA GLU A 72 20.61 1.99 4.80
C GLU A 72 19.85 0.76 5.30
N PHE A 73 18.55 0.91 5.60
CA PHE A 73 17.68 -0.21 5.92
C PHE A 73 17.59 -1.19 4.74
N MET A 74 17.34 -0.69 3.53
CA MET A 74 17.27 -1.52 2.33
C MET A 74 18.59 -2.24 2.00
N LYS A 75 19.74 -1.64 2.28
CA LYS A 75 21.06 -2.29 2.14
C LYS A 75 21.27 -3.41 3.15
N LYS A 76 20.78 -3.25 4.38
CA LYS A 76 20.91 -4.26 5.45
C LYS A 76 19.92 -5.42 5.26
N THR A 77 18.82 -5.21 4.55
CA THR A 77 17.84 -6.25 4.25
C THR A 77 18.14 -6.88 2.89
N LYS A 78 17.76 -8.13 2.72
CA LYS A 78 17.89 -8.82 1.43
C LYS A 78 16.78 -8.40 0.43
N ILE A 79 15.93 -7.45 0.80
CA ILE A 79 14.82 -6.98 -0.03
C ILE A 79 15.34 -6.36 -1.33
N ARG A 80 16.37 -5.51 -1.23
CA ARG A 80 16.99 -4.90 -2.42
C ARG A 80 17.52 -5.93 -3.40
N ASP A 81 18.18 -6.99 -2.92
CA ASP A 81 18.72 -8.06 -3.76
C ASP A 81 17.60 -8.81 -4.47
N THR A 82 16.47 -9.04 -3.78
CA THR A 82 15.28 -9.66 -4.36
C THR A 82 14.67 -8.80 -5.44
N LEU A 83 14.52 -7.51 -5.18
CA LEU A 83 14.04 -6.54 -6.18
C LEU A 83 14.94 -6.52 -7.41
N PHE A 84 16.27 -6.51 -7.21
CA PHE A 84 17.23 -6.48 -8.31
C PHE A 84 17.17 -7.75 -9.17
N LYS A 85 16.99 -8.92 -8.55
CA LYS A 85 16.82 -10.18 -9.28
C LYS A 85 15.62 -10.16 -10.23
N VAL A 86 14.52 -9.52 -9.80
CA VAL A 86 13.24 -9.50 -10.53
C VAL A 86 13.17 -8.35 -11.52
N PHE A 87 13.60 -7.16 -11.12
CA PHE A 87 13.41 -5.93 -11.87
C PHE A 87 14.68 -5.41 -12.56
N GLY A 88 15.87 -5.98 -12.25
CA GLY A 88 17.15 -5.57 -12.83
C GLY A 88 17.41 -4.08 -12.61
N ASP A 89 17.82 -3.40 -13.68
CA ASP A 89 18.13 -1.95 -13.66
C ASP A 89 16.93 -1.06 -13.28
N ARG A 90 15.70 -1.60 -13.39
CA ARG A 90 14.48 -0.90 -12.97
C ARG A 90 14.36 -0.77 -11.45
N THR A 91 15.17 -1.50 -10.68
CA THR A 91 15.13 -1.49 -9.20
C THR A 91 15.38 -0.11 -8.62
N GLU A 92 16.33 0.64 -9.16
CA GLU A 92 16.64 1.98 -8.65
C GLU A 92 15.46 2.95 -8.84
N TYR A 93 14.76 2.83 -9.96
CA TYR A 93 13.55 3.59 -10.21
C TYR A 93 12.43 3.22 -9.22
N LEU A 94 12.25 1.92 -8.99
CA LEU A 94 11.26 1.41 -8.04
C LEU A 94 11.57 1.88 -6.60
N LEU A 95 12.84 1.80 -6.19
CA LEU A 95 13.27 2.27 -4.86
C LEU A 95 13.03 3.77 -4.67
N ALA A 96 13.30 4.58 -5.70
CA ALA A 96 13.01 6.01 -5.64
C ALA A 96 11.51 6.29 -5.42
N LEU A 97 10.62 5.54 -6.07
CA LEU A 97 9.18 5.65 -5.85
C LEU A 97 8.74 5.15 -4.47
N ILE A 98 9.35 4.07 -3.97
CA ILE A 98 9.10 3.56 -2.61
C ILE A 98 9.51 4.61 -1.57
N TYR A 99 10.71 5.19 -1.70
CA TYR A 99 11.17 6.25 -0.79
C TYR A 99 10.26 7.46 -0.84
N TYR A 100 9.86 7.89 -2.05
CA TYR A 100 8.89 8.96 -2.21
C TYR A 100 7.59 8.69 -1.44
N ARG A 101 7.02 7.50 -1.59
CA ARG A 101 5.76 7.14 -0.91
C ARG A 101 5.87 7.08 0.61
N LEU A 102 7.04 6.69 1.12
CA LEU A 102 7.29 6.58 2.55
C LEU A 102 7.66 7.92 3.20
N CYS A 103 8.49 8.73 2.53
CA CYS A 103 8.95 10.01 3.07
C CYS A 103 7.97 11.16 2.80
N TYR A 104 7.26 11.10 1.67
CA TYR A 104 6.35 12.16 1.25
C TYR A 104 5.05 11.57 0.66
N PRO A 105 4.10 11.12 1.51
CA PRO A 105 2.88 10.43 1.10
C PRO A 105 1.90 11.37 0.38
N SER A 106 2.24 11.77 -0.84
CA SER A 106 1.46 12.68 -1.69
C SER A 106 1.21 12.07 -3.07
N ALA A 107 0.47 12.79 -3.93
CA ALA A 107 0.19 12.32 -5.29
C ALA A 107 1.46 12.13 -6.12
N MET A 108 1.51 11.08 -6.95
CA MET A 108 2.69 10.70 -7.74
C MET A 108 3.18 11.83 -8.68
N MET A 109 2.33 12.75 -9.05
CA MET A 109 2.70 13.90 -9.88
C MET A 109 3.77 14.82 -9.22
N TYR A 110 3.89 14.78 -7.90
CA TYR A 110 4.88 15.58 -7.16
C TYR A 110 6.20 14.83 -6.92
N ALA A 111 6.31 13.58 -7.34
CA ALA A 111 7.51 12.76 -7.12
C ALA A 111 8.76 13.38 -7.72
N LYS A 112 8.66 14.01 -8.91
CA LYS A 112 9.78 14.70 -9.56
C LYS A 112 10.29 15.86 -8.71
N THR A 113 9.41 16.69 -8.16
CA THR A 113 9.77 17.84 -7.31
C THR A 113 10.43 17.37 -6.02
N TRP A 114 9.86 16.35 -5.36
CA TRP A 114 10.46 15.74 -4.18
C TRP A 114 11.84 15.17 -4.48
N TYR A 115 12.00 14.42 -5.56
CA TYR A 115 13.28 13.82 -5.95
C TYR A 115 14.38 14.87 -6.17
N GLN A 116 14.05 16.01 -6.77
CA GLN A 116 15.00 17.11 -6.99
C GLN A 116 15.52 17.71 -5.68
N GLY A 117 14.70 17.75 -4.62
CA GLY A 117 15.03 18.26 -3.30
C GLY A 117 15.44 17.18 -2.29
N SER A 118 15.52 15.90 -2.66
CA SER A 118 15.81 14.78 -1.76
C SER A 118 17.18 14.16 -2.02
N TYR A 119 17.75 13.56 -0.98
CA TYR A 119 18.97 12.74 -1.08
C TYR A 119 18.79 11.52 -2.02
N ALA A 120 17.57 11.11 -2.32
CA ALA A 120 17.27 10.08 -3.33
C ALA A 120 17.97 10.36 -4.68
N ARG A 121 18.17 11.61 -5.04
CA ARG A 121 18.87 12.04 -6.25
C ARG A 121 20.33 11.55 -6.32
N PHE A 122 20.98 11.37 -5.17
CA PHE A 122 22.35 10.85 -5.11
C PHE A 122 22.42 9.33 -5.03
N ILE A 123 21.36 8.71 -4.51
CA ILE A 123 21.24 7.24 -4.43
C ILE A 123 20.92 6.67 -5.80
N SER A 124 19.87 7.19 -6.43
CA SER A 124 19.33 6.72 -7.70
C SER A 124 19.52 7.85 -8.73
N LYS A 125 20.68 7.85 -9.40
CA LYS A 125 21.06 8.92 -10.31
C LYS A 125 20.29 8.88 -11.62
N ASP A 126 20.06 10.05 -12.21
CA ASP A 126 19.54 10.26 -13.56
C ASP A 126 18.15 9.67 -13.83
N ILE A 127 17.29 9.64 -12.80
CA ILE A 127 15.92 9.13 -12.89
C ILE A 127 14.94 10.28 -13.21
N ASP A 128 14.11 10.08 -14.24
CA ASP A 128 13.02 11.00 -14.56
C ASP A 128 11.70 10.53 -13.93
N LEU A 129 11.32 11.13 -12.81
CA LEU A 129 10.06 10.90 -12.10
C LEU A 129 8.92 11.81 -12.59
N SER A 130 8.87 12.14 -13.88
CA SER A 130 7.70 12.81 -14.47
C SER A 130 6.49 11.86 -14.48
N SER A 131 5.27 12.42 -14.38
CA SER A 131 4.02 11.64 -14.29
C SER A 131 3.88 10.61 -15.40
N GLN A 132 4.24 10.96 -16.65
CA GLN A 132 4.16 10.03 -17.77
C GLN A 132 5.14 8.87 -17.60
N ARG A 133 6.39 9.15 -17.21
CA ARG A 133 7.41 8.11 -17.00
C ARG A 133 7.06 7.19 -15.85
N ILE A 134 6.48 7.74 -14.75
CA ILE A 134 5.96 6.92 -13.66
C ILE A 134 4.85 6.00 -14.15
N SER A 135 3.89 6.52 -14.93
CA SER A 135 2.80 5.72 -15.46
C SER A 135 3.29 4.58 -16.35
N ASP A 136 4.21 4.86 -17.27
CA ASP A 136 4.81 3.87 -18.17
C ASP A 136 5.59 2.80 -17.35
N PHE A 137 6.33 3.24 -16.34
CA PHE A 137 7.08 2.36 -15.44
C PHE A 137 6.16 1.43 -14.64
N LEU A 138 5.13 1.99 -13.98
CA LEU A 138 4.18 1.21 -13.18
C LEU A 138 3.44 0.18 -14.05
N LYS A 139 3.07 0.55 -15.28
CA LYS A 139 2.50 -0.40 -16.24
C LYS A 139 3.47 -1.55 -16.54
N ALA A 140 4.76 -1.24 -16.76
CA ALA A 140 5.77 -2.23 -17.11
C ALA A 140 6.13 -3.20 -15.96
N ILE A 141 6.06 -2.75 -14.69
CA ILE A 141 6.33 -3.62 -13.53
C ILE A 141 5.07 -4.32 -13.01
N GLY A 142 3.89 -3.86 -13.41
CA GLY A 142 2.60 -4.42 -12.98
C GLY A 142 2.23 -5.74 -13.69
N GLU A 143 3.11 -6.29 -14.50
CA GLU A 143 2.86 -7.56 -15.20
C GLU A 143 2.85 -8.74 -14.22
N GLU A 144 1.87 -9.63 -14.37
CA GLU A 144 1.62 -10.73 -13.43
C GLU A 144 2.82 -11.66 -13.24
N HIS A 145 3.59 -11.92 -14.30
CA HIS A 145 4.77 -12.77 -14.20
C HIS A 145 5.85 -12.20 -13.30
N LEU A 146 6.06 -10.86 -13.31
CA LEU A 146 7.03 -10.17 -12.43
C LEU A 146 6.58 -10.24 -10.97
N GLN A 147 5.29 -10.09 -10.71
CA GLN A 147 4.73 -10.24 -9.38
C GLN A 147 4.92 -11.65 -8.82
N ARG A 148 4.66 -12.69 -9.63
CA ARG A 148 4.89 -14.09 -9.26
C ARG A 148 6.36 -14.37 -8.98
N GLU A 149 7.25 -13.88 -9.83
CA GLU A 149 8.69 -14.04 -9.65
C GLU A 149 9.18 -13.33 -8.38
N TYR A 150 8.65 -12.13 -8.10
CA TYR A 150 8.96 -11.43 -6.86
C TYR A 150 8.54 -12.25 -5.63
N PHE A 151 7.32 -12.74 -5.57
CA PHE A 151 6.87 -13.55 -4.42
C PHE A 151 7.71 -14.82 -4.26
N LYS A 152 7.99 -15.53 -5.33
CA LYS A 152 8.85 -16.72 -5.27
C LYS A 152 10.22 -16.42 -4.66
N ASN A 153 10.89 -15.35 -5.10
CA ASN A 153 12.18 -14.95 -4.56
C ASN A 153 12.07 -14.41 -3.12
N HIS A 154 11.05 -13.61 -2.83
CA HIS A 154 10.84 -13.02 -1.51
C HIS A 154 10.54 -14.07 -0.44
N ILE A 155 9.63 -14.99 -0.72
CA ILE A 155 9.24 -16.09 0.16
C ILE A 155 10.44 -16.99 0.45
N SER A 156 11.25 -17.33 -0.56
CA SER A 156 12.44 -18.14 -0.37
C SER A 156 13.46 -17.53 0.61
N LEU A 157 13.44 -16.21 0.79
CA LEU A 157 14.27 -15.52 1.78
C LEU A 157 13.70 -15.57 3.20
N LEU A 158 12.36 -15.55 3.34
CA LEU A 158 11.67 -15.40 4.61
C LEU A 158 11.17 -16.73 5.18
N ALA A 159 10.81 -17.68 4.33
CA ALA A 159 10.08 -18.91 4.69
C ALA A 159 10.92 -19.97 5.45
N LYS A 160 11.92 -19.59 6.20
CA LYS A 160 12.66 -20.54 7.03
C LYS A 160 11.94 -20.97 8.33
N THR A 161 10.76 -20.42 8.62
CA THR A 161 10.02 -20.71 9.84
C THR A 161 8.55 -21.04 9.52
N ASN A 162 8.19 -22.30 9.58
CA ASN A 162 6.78 -22.78 9.48
C ASN A 162 5.97 -22.50 10.75
N GLU A 163 6.23 -21.40 11.46
CA GLU A 163 5.60 -21.13 12.77
C GLU A 163 4.17 -20.58 12.68
N GLY A 164 3.70 -20.28 11.50
CA GLY A 164 2.34 -19.79 11.27
C GLY A 164 2.26 -18.51 10.45
N ILE A 165 1.07 -18.26 9.93
CA ILE A 165 0.71 -17.09 9.13
C ILE A 165 -0.44 -16.31 9.75
N ILE A 166 -0.50 -15.03 9.47
CA ILE A 166 -1.62 -14.15 9.77
C ILE A 166 -2.21 -13.72 8.44
N ILE A 167 -3.52 -13.94 8.27
CA ILE A 167 -4.25 -13.53 7.05
C ILE A 167 -5.27 -12.47 7.44
N ASP A 168 -5.20 -11.33 6.78
CA ASP A 168 -6.14 -10.22 6.96
C ASP A 168 -6.45 -9.56 5.64
N ALA A 169 -7.62 -8.94 5.54
CA ALA A 169 -8.05 -8.24 4.34
C ALA A 169 -8.57 -6.83 4.69
N THR A 170 -8.16 -5.87 3.88
CA THR A 170 -8.59 -4.49 4.03
C THR A 170 -9.27 -3.97 2.77
N SER A 171 -10.28 -3.14 2.94
CA SER A 171 -10.94 -2.43 1.85
C SER A 171 -10.15 -1.18 1.48
N MET A 172 -10.01 -0.93 0.19
CA MET A 172 -9.35 0.26 -0.36
C MET A 172 -10.32 1.02 -1.27
N PRO A 173 -11.11 1.95 -0.71
CA PRO A 173 -12.02 2.78 -1.49
C PRO A 173 -11.24 3.63 -2.51
N ASN A 174 -11.73 3.68 -3.74
CA ASN A 174 -11.11 4.48 -4.79
C ASN A 174 -12.10 4.74 -5.94
N GLN A 175 -11.78 5.70 -6.82
CA GLN A 175 -12.60 6.07 -7.98
C GLN A 175 -11.88 5.81 -9.31
N ILE A 176 -10.81 5.02 -9.32
CA ILE A 176 -10.07 4.72 -10.54
C ILE A 176 -10.83 3.71 -11.42
N HIS A 177 -10.62 3.79 -12.72
CA HIS A 177 -11.08 2.77 -13.65
C HIS A 177 -10.17 1.54 -13.57
N PHE A 178 -10.60 0.57 -12.78
CA PHE A 178 -9.89 -0.69 -12.59
C PHE A 178 -10.90 -1.84 -12.55
N PRO A 179 -10.67 -2.98 -13.23
CA PRO A 179 -11.65 -4.07 -13.35
C PRO A 179 -12.13 -4.63 -12.02
N PHE A 180 -11.26 -4.66 -11.00
CA PHE A 180 -11.61 -5.15 -9.66
C PHE A 180 -12.25 -4.07 -8.77
N ASN A 181 -12.36 -2.82 -9.25
CA ASN A 181 -13.01 -1.74 -8.51
C ASN A 181 -14.52 -1.88 -8.60
N THR A 182 -15.10 -2.57 -7.64
CA THR A 182 -16.54 -2.90 -7.56
C THR A 182 -17.15 -2.35 -6.29
N TRP A 183 -18.48 -2.24 -6.26
CA TRP A 183 -19.23 -1.79 -5.09
C TRP A 183 -19.11 -2.84 -3.98
N GLY A 184 -18.67 -2.41 -2.79
CA GLY A 184 -18.52 -3.26 -1.61
C GLY A 184 -18.80 -2.50 -0.33
N TYR A 185 -19.07 -3.22 0.75
CA TYR A 185 -19.30 -2.64 2.06
C TYR A 185 -17.96 -2.25 2.72
N ASN A 186 -17.90 -1.04 3.29
CA ASN A 186 -16.76 -0.53 4.04
C ASN A 186 -17.25 0.41 5.15
N ASP A 187 -16.88 0.15 6.40
CA ASP A 187 -17.09 0.98 7.60
C ASP A 187 -18.44 1.76 7.66
N GLY A 188 -19.54 1.06 7.38
CA GLY A 188 -20.89 1.63 7.47
C GLY A 188 -21.46 2.18 6.17
N GLY A 189 -20.74 2.09 5.05
CA GLY A 189 -21.18 2.54 3.75
C GLY A 189 -20.92 1.53 2.62
N ILE A 190 -21.46 1.81 1.44
CA ILE A 190 -21.18 1.07 0.22
C ILE A 190 -20.44 2.02 -0.73
N ASP A 191 -19.20 1.66 -1.06
CA ASP A 191 -18.35 2.43 -1.96
C ASP A 191 -17.71 1.55 -3.02
N LYS A 192 -17.25 2.19 -4.12
CA LYS A 192 -16.36 1.54 -5.07
C LYS A 192 -15.02 1.32 -4.43
N GLN A 193 -14.56 0.08 -4.42
CA GLN A 193 -13.34 -0.33 -3.75
C GLN A 193 -12.72 -1.57 -4.38
N ILE A 194 -11.46 -1.78 -4.08
CA ILE A 194 -10.79 -3.08 -4.17
C ILE A 194 -10.55 -3.60 -2.76
N ARG A 195 -10.37 -4.89 -2.63
CA ARG A 195 -9.89 -5.49 -1.37
C ARG A 195 -8.46 -5.94 -1.55
N LEU A 196 -7.66 -5.70 -0.53
CA LEU A 196 -6.28 -6.15 -0.45
C LEU A 196 -6.17 -7.16 0.69
N LEU A 197 -5.86 -8.40 0.32
CA LEU A 197 -5.59 -9.48 1.27
C LEU A 197 -4.09 -9.58 1.48
N PHE A 198 -3.68 -9.57 2.74
CA PHE A 198 -2.28 -9.75 3.17
C PHE A 198 -2.09 -11.05 3.90
N VAL A 199 -0.94 -11.67 3.64
CA VAL A 199 -0.41 -12.80 4.42
C VAL A 199 0.91 -12.37 5.02
N ILE A 200 1.02 -12.48 6.33
CA ILE A 200 2.17 -12.05 7.14
C ILE A 200 2.74 -13.26 7.87
N ASP A 201 4.05 -13.39 7.90
CA ASP A 201 4.71 -14.38 8.75
C ASP A 201 4.53 -14.02 10.23
N LYS A 202 4.00 -14.95 11.02
CA LYS A 202 3.69 -14.71 12.44
C LYS A 202 4.92 -14.36 13.27
N LYS A 203 6.08 -14.93 12.97
CA LYS A 203 7.30 -14.75 13.74
C LYS A 203 8.00 -13.43 13.41
N SER A 204 8.26 -13.18 12.14
CA SER A 204 9.00 -12.01 11.69
C SER A 204 8.12 -10.76 11.56
N SER A 205 6.80 -10.93 11.52
CA SER A 205 5.81 -9.88 11.19
C SER A 205 6.03 -9.26 9.80
N LEU A 206 6.76 -9.95 8.93
CA LEU A 206 7.01 -9.48 7.57
C LEU A 206 5.93 -9.99 6.60
N PRO A 207 5.51 -9.18 5.63
CA PRO A 207 4.56 -9.61 4.62
C PRO A 207 5.20 -10.70 3.74
N LEU A 208 4.52 -11.84 3.63
CA LEU A 208 4.90 -12.95 2.75
C LEU A 208 4.27 -12.82 1.38
N TYR A 209 2.98 -12.50 1.35
CA TYR A 209 2.18 -12.52 0.15
C TYR A 209 1.06 -11.50 0.24
N PHE A 210 0.63 -10.98 -0.89
CA PHE A 210 -0.60 -10.21 -0.99
C PHE A 210 -1.31 -10.48 -2.33
N ARG A 211 -2.61 -10.28 -2.33
CA ARG A 211 -3.41 -10.27 -3.55
C ARG A 211 -4.51 -9.22 -3.44
N TYR A 212 -4.87 -8.66 -4.56
CA TYR A 212 -6.03 -7.78 -4.65
C TYR A 212 -7.22 -8.55 -5.22
N LEU A 213 -8.40 -8.24 -4.68
CA LEU A 213 -9.65 -8.88 -4.98
C LEU A 213 -10.68 -7.83 -5.36
N PRO A 214 -11.71 -8.20 -6.14
CA PRO A 214 -12.85 -7.32 -6.36
C PRO A 214 -13.47 -6.86 -5.04
N GLY A 215 -13.91 -5.59 -4.98
CA GLY A 215 -14.44 -5.00 -3.77
C GLY A 215 -15.70 -5.66 -3.20
N ASN A 216 -16.45 -6.40 -4.03
CA ASN A 216 -17.62 -7.17 -3.62
C ASN A 216 -17.30 -8.58 -3.10
N ILE A 217 -16.05 -9.04 -3.22
CA ILE A 217 -15.65 -10.35 -2.69
C ILE A 217 -15.58 -10.27 -1.17
N VAL A 218 -16.26 -11.20 -0.51
CA VAL A 218 -16.21 -11.36 0.94
C VAL A 218 -15.01 -12.23 1.34
N ASP A 219 -14.46 -12.00 2.53
CA ASP A 219 -13.26 -12.68 3.03
C ASP A 219 -13.41 -14.20 3.05
N VAL A 220 -14.64 -14.66 3.33
CA VAL A 220 -15.00 -16.09 3.36
C VAL A 220 -14.55 -16.83 2.10
N SER A 221 -14.82 -16.29 0.90
CA SER A 221 -14.54 -16.97 -0.37
C SER A 221 -13.09 -16.89 -0.81
N SER A 222 -12.26 -16.15 -0.09
CA SER A 222 -10.87 -15.88 -0.48
C SER A 222 -9.84 -16.77 0.24
N LEU A 223 -10.18 -17.37 1.36
CA LEU A 223 -9.25 -18.11 2.20
C LEU A 223 -8.70 -19.37 1.51
N THR A 224 -9.57 -20.24 1.03
CA THR A 224 -9.18 -21.49 0.36
C THR A 224 -8.24 -21.23 -0.81
N THR A 225 -8.63 -20.32 -1.71
CA THR A 225 -7.78 -19.94 -2.85
C THR A 225 -6.44 -19.35 -2.39
N THR A 226 -6.43 -18.62 -1.27
CA THR A 226 -5.19 -18.05 -0.73
C THR A 226 -4.26 -19.14 -0.20
N ILE A 227 -4.78 -20.15 0.51
CA ILE A 227 -4.03 -21.30 0.99
C ILE A 227 -3.43 -22.07 -0.19
N GLU A 228 -4.22 -22.33 -1.23
CA GLU A 228 -3.74 -22.99 -2.44
C GLU A 228 -2.60 -22.20 -3.13
N GLU A 229 -2.72 -20.88 -3.23
CA GLU A 229 -1.67 -20.03 -3.80
C GLU A 229 -0.40 -20.03 -2.93
N LEU A 230 -0.54 -20.01 -1.60
CA LEU A 230 0.60 -20.10 -0.69
C LEU A 230 1.35 -21.43 -0.85
N LYS A 231 0.63 -22.55 -1.02
CA LYS A 231 1.23 -23.86 -1.30
C LYS A 231 2.01 -23.89 -2.61
N LYS A 232 1.51 -23.23 -3.67
CA LYS A 232 2.25 -23.11 -4.95
C LYS A 232 3.57 -22.34 -4.80
N HIS A 233 3.69 -21.56 -3.73
CA HIS A 233 4.90 -20.82 -3.38
C HIS A 233 5.74 -21.51 -2.27
N ASP A 234 5.50 -22.81 -2.01
CA ASP A 234 6.18 -23.61 -0.97
C ASP A 234 5.97 -23.06 0.44
N ILE A 235 4.92 -22.28 0.69
CA ILE A 235 4.52 -21.87 2.04
C ILE A 235 3.57 -22.92 2.60
N ASN A 236 4.13 -23.82 3.43
CA ASN A 236 3.37 -24.79 4.19
C ASN A 236 3.29 -24.31 5.63
N SER A 237 2.21 -23.64 6.00
CA SER A 237 2.03 -23.17 7.37
C SER A 237 1.27 -24.21 8.20
N SER A 238 1.78 -24.51 9.40
CA SER A 238 1.11 -25.34 10.38
C SER A 238 0.04 -24.60 11.18
N PHE A 239 0.01 -23.27 11.11
CA PHE A 239 -0.91 -22.44 11.88
C PHE A 239 -1.34 -21.20 11.11
N ALA A 240 -2.64 -20.87 11.17
CA ALA A 240 -3.21 -19.65 10.58
C ALA A 240 -3.99 -18.83 11.63
N LEU A 241 -3.69 -17.53 11.70
CA LEU A 241 -4.50 -16.56 12.42
C LEU A 241 -5.34 -15.78 11.42
N VAL A 242 -6.67 -15.83 11.57
CA VAL A 242 -7.63 -15.19 10.65
C VAL A 242 -8.69 -14.42 11.42
N ASP A 243 -9.20 -13.31 10.84
CA ASP A 243 -10.28 -12.53 11.49
C ASP A 243 -11.66 -13.20 11.31
N ALA A 244 -12.64 -12.67 12.03
CA ALA A 244 -14.03 -13.12 12.02
C ALA A 244 -14.68 -13.12 10.61
N GLY A 245 -14.20 -12.26 9.71
CA GLY A 245 -14.64 -12.21 8.32
C GLY A 245 -14.41 -13.50 7.54
N PHE A 246 -13.42 -14.29 7.95
CA PHE A 246 -13.08 -15.58 7.33
C PHE A 246 -13.83 -16.77 7.94
N TYR A 247 -14.61 -16.57 9.01
CA TYR A 247 -15.31 -17.65 9.69
C TYR A 247 -16.53 -18.15 8.88
N SER A 248 -16.40 -19.31 8.28
CA SER A 248 -17.48 -20.06 7.61
C SER A 248 -17.29 -21.55 7.79
N GLU A 249 -18.34 -22.31 7.51
CA GLU A 249 -18.26 -23.76 7.54
C GLU A 249 -17.22 -24.30 6.57
N ASP A 250 -17.22 -23.81 5.32
CA ASP A 250 -16.31 -24.26 4.28
C ASP A 250 -14.85 -23.94 4.63
N ASN A 251 -14.56 -22.72 5.08
CA ASN A 251 -13.21 -22.35 5.47
C ASN A 251 -12.69 -23.12 6.68
N ILE A 252 -13.53 -23.35 7.69
CA ILE A 252 -13.15 -24.13 8.86
C ILE A 252 -12.88 -25.59 8.48
N LYS A 253 -13.74 -26.20 7.66
CA LYS A 253 -13.53 -27.55 7.15
C LYS A 253 -12.24 -27.67 6.33
N GLU A 254 -11.97 -26.67 5.48
CA GLU A 254 -10.72 -26.62 4.68
C GLU A 254 -9.48 -26.56 5.56
N LEU A 255 -9.46 -25.72 6.60
CA LEU A 255 -8.33 -25.67 7.54
C LEU A 255 -8.07 -27.01 8.22
N TYR A 256 -9.14 -27.74 8.59
CA TYR A 256 -9.00 -29.12 9.15
C TYR A 256 -8.52 -30.13 8.09
N LEU A 257 -9.01 -30.07 6.86
CA LEU A 257 -8.58 -30.95 5.77
C LEU A 257 -7.10 -30.76 5.42
N GLU A 258 -6.64 -29.53 5.50
CA GLU A 258 -5.27 -29.15 5.21
C GLU A 258 -4.33 -29.28 6.42
N GLU A 259 -4.83 -29.85 7.54
CA GLU A 259 -4.10 -30.02 8.79
C GLU A 259 -3.45 -28.72 9.30
N ILE A 260 -4.12 -27.58 9.09
CA ILE A 260 -3.67 -26.28 9.55
C ILE A 260 -4.37 -25.95 10.87
N ASP A 261 -3.61 -25.88 11.95
CA ASP A 261 -4.11 -25.31 13.20
C ASP A 261 -4.51 -23.85 12.98
N PHE A 262 -5.58 -23.40 13.63
CA PHE A 262 -6.03 -22.03 13.42
C PHE A 262 -6.55 -21.37 14.70
N LEU A 263 -6.45 -20.05 14.70
CA LEU A 263 -7.16 -19.19 15.64
C LEU A 263 -7.98 -18.16 14.85
N THR A 264 -9.28 -18.16 15.12
CA THR A 264 -10.20 -17.19 14.49
C THR A 264 -11.13 -16.59 15.53
N ARG A 265 -11.57 -15.37 15.26
CA ARG A 265 -12.59 -14.72 16.06
C ARG A 265 -13.96 -15.22 15.64
N LEU A 266 -14.75 -15.69 16.60
CA LEU A 266 -16.13 -16.14 16.34
C LEU A 266 -17.05 -14.92 16.15
N PRO A 267 -17.82 -14.84 15.04
CA PRO A 267 -18.73 -13.72 14.82
C PRO A 267 -19.87 -13.67 15.85
N SER A 268 -20.12 -12.49 16.42
CA SER A 268 -21.10 -12.28 17.51
C SER A 268 -22.56 -12.66 17.15
N LYS A 269 -22.90 -12.61 15.85
CA LYS A 269 -24.23 -13.00 15.37
C LYS A 269 -24.48 -14.51 15.38
N ARG A 270 -23.43 -15.33 15.50
CA ARG A 270 -23.57 -16.80 15.49
C ARG A 270 -24.18 -17.31 16.79
N LYS A 271 -25.03 -18.33 16.69
CA LYS A 271 -25.66 -18.99 17.85
C LYS A 271 -24.59 -19.50 18.83
N LEU A 272 -23.58 -20.18 18.33
CA LEU A 272 -22.45 -20.68 19.14
C LEU A 272 -21.82 -19.58 20.00
N TYR A 273 -21.60 -18.37 19.44
CA TYR A 273 -21.06 -17.23 20.19
C TYR A 273 -21.97 -16.86 21.36
N LYS A 274 -23.28 -16.71 21.07
CA LYS A 274 -24.26 -16.30 22.10
C LYS A 274 -24.40 -17.34 23.21
N ASP A 275 -24.40 -18.62 22.86
CA ASP A 275 -24.50 -19.73 23.82
C ASP A 275 -23.25 -19.77 24.72
N LEU A 276 -22.05 -19.61 24.15
CA LEU A 276 -20.78 -19.57 24.89
C LEU A 276 -20.71 -18.39 25.87
N ILE A 277 -21.10 -17.21 25.45
CA ILE A 277 -21.14 -16.02 26.31
C ILE A 277 -22.15 -16.21 27.45
N LYS A 278 -23.38 -16.64 27.13
CA LYS A 278 -24.41 -16.87 28.15
C LYS A 278 -23.95 -17.87 29.22
N GLU A 279 -23.23 -18.92 28.83
CA GLU A 279 -22.74 -19.93 29.76
C GLU A 279 -21.53 -19.46 30.56
N ALA A 280 -20.67 -18.61 29.99
CA ALA A 280 -19.47 -18.17 30.65
C ALA A 280 -19.69 -17.00 31.62
N MET A 281 -20.62 -16.08 31.29
CA MET A 281 -20.85 -14.84 32.06
C MET A 281 -21.08 -15.01 33.54
N PRO A 282 -21.82 -16.02 34.06
CA PRO A 282 -22.11 -16.12 35.49
C PRO A 282 -20.88 -16.30 36.39
N ASP A 283 -19.79 -16.85 35.87
CA ASP A 283 -18.61 -17.20 36.67
C ASP A 283 -17.26 -16.83 36.03
N ILE A 284 -17.26 -16.06 34.90
CA ILE A 284 -16.03 -15.68 34.22
C ILE A 284 -15.17 -14.76 35.08
N GLU A 285 -15.76 -13.80 35.80
CA GLU A 285 -15.06 -12.83 36.63
C GLU A 285 -14.64 -13.43 37.98
N THR A 286 -13.97 -14.59 37.96
CA THR A 286 -13.44 -15.25 39.15
C THR A 286 -11.92 -15.32 39.10
N PHE A 287 -11.27 -15.35 40.26
CA PHE A 287 -9.80 -15.36 40.35
C PHE A 287 -9.16 -16.52 39.57
N LYS A 288 -9.79 -17.69 39.51
CA LYS A 288 -9.29 -18.85 38.77
C LYS A 288 -9.18 -18.61 37.26
N ASN A 289 -9.97 -17.66 36.72
CA ASN A 289 -9.98 -17.31 35.31
C ASN A 289 -9.12 -16.09 35.00
N ALA A 290 -8.54 -15.43 36.04
CA ALA A 290 -7.73 -14.23 35.88
C ALA A 290 -6.35 -14.55 35.30
N VAL A 291 -6.00 -13.87 34.22
CA VAL A 291 -4.72 -13.99 33.51
C VAL A 291 -4.12 -12.60 33.36
N LYS A 292 -2.85 -12.45 33.76
CA LYS A 292 -2.10 -11.21 33.52
C LYS A 292 -1.59 -11.19 32.08
N TYR A 293 -1.93 -10.14 31.35
CA TYR A 293 -1.47 -9.90 29.98
C TYR A 293 -0.88 -8.47 29.87
N GLY A 294 0.43 -8.39 29.87
CA GLY A 294 1.12 -7.10 30.02
C GLY A 294 0.74 -6.43 31.35
N ASP A 295 0.25 -5.21 31.28
CA ASP A 295 -0.24 -4.43 32.44
C ASP A 295 -1.75 -4.62 32.71
N ARG A 296 -2.44 -5.49 31.96
CA ARG A 296 -3.87 -5.74 32.10
C ARG A 296 -4.16 -7.09 32.74
N ILE A 297 -5.31 -7.16 33.39
CA ILE A 297 -5.91 -8.41 33.83
C ILE A 297 -7.05 -8.75 32.88
N LEU A 298 -7.01 -9.97 32.33
CA LEU A 298 -8.08 -10.53 31.52
C LEU A 298 -8.68 -11.72 32.26
N PHE A 299 -9.98 -11.95 32.10
CA PHE A 299 -10.58 -13.21 32.52
C PHE A 299 -10.76 -14.12 31.29
N VAL A 300 -10.23 -15.33 31.38
CA VAL A 300 -10.20 -16.28 30.26
C VAL A 300 -10.84 -17.60 30.69
N LYS A 301 -11.81 -18.07 29.93
CA LYS A 301 -12.44 -19.38 30.12
C LYS A 301 -12.34 -20.18 28.83
N GLN A 302 -11.86 -21.41 28.93
CA GLN A 302 -11.75 -22.34 27.79
C GLN A 302 -12.88 -23.35 27.83
N LYS A 303 -13.42 -23.69 26.63
CA LYS A 303 -14.44 -24.71 26.46
C LYS A 303 -14.20 -25.52 25.20
N LYS A 304 -14.34 -26.85 25.27
CA LYS A 304 -14.40 -27.69 24.07
C LYS A 304 -15.68 -27.40 23.30
N VAL A 305 -15.56 -27.28 21.98
CA VAL A 305 -16.67 -27.03 21.06
C VAL A 305 -16.56 -27.96 19.85
N ASN A 306 -17.70 -28.21 19.23
CA ASN A 306 -17.74 -28.86 17.93
C ASN A 306 -17.86 -27.77 16.84
N LEU A 307 -16.92 -27.75 15.93
CA LEU A 307 -16.88 -26.86 14.79
C LEU A 307 -17.15 -27.66 13.52
N PHE A 308 -18.40 -27.70 13.10
CA PHE A 308 -18.84 -28.36 11.85
C PHE A 308 -18.40 -29.83 11.73
N GLY A 309 -18.46 -30.56 12.85
CA GLY A 309 -18.09 -31.98 12.92
C GLY A 309 -16.69 -32.25 13.47
N ASN A 310 -15.86 -31.21 13.64
CA ASN A 310 -14.51 -31.32 14.16
C ASN A 310 -14.41 -30.77 15.60
N GLU A 311 -13.53 -31.37 16.42
CA GLU A 311 -13.25 -30.87 17.76
C GLU A 311 -12.41 -29.61 17.74
N GLY A 312 -12.72 -28.65 18.61
CA GLY A 312 -11.95 -27.44 18.79
C GLY A 312 -12.10 -26.84 20.19
N TYR A 313 -11.45 -25.71 20.43
CA TYR A 313 -11.53 -25.00 21.70
C TYR A 313 -12.01 -23.57 21.48
N ALA A 314 -12.98 -23.13 22.27
CA ALA A 314 -13.38 -21.75 22.37
C ALA A 314 -12.73 -21.10 23.60
N HIS A 315 -12.09 -19.94 23.39
CA HIS A 315 -11.54 -19.11 24.46
C HIS A 315 -12.44 -17.88 24.64
N ILE A 316 -13.18 -17.83 25.73
CA ILE A 316 -14.02 -16.70 26.11
C ILE A 316 -13.14 -15.75 26.93
N VAL A 317 -12.97 -14.52 26.44
CA VAL A 317 -12.11 -13.53 27.06
C VAL A 317 -12.91 -12.30 27.44
N LEU A 318 -12.85 -11.91 28.71
CA LEU A 318 -13.41 -10.66 29.21
C LEU A 318 -12.27 -9.72 29.65
N ASP A 319 -12.24 -8.52 29.06
CA ASP A 319 -11.36 -7.42 29.45
C ASP A 319 -12.18 -6.40 30.27
N PRO A 320 -11.98 -6.30 31.59
CA PRO A 320 -12.75 -5.39 32.44
C PRO A 320 -12.60 -3.91 32.09
N GLU A 321 -11.41 -3.50 31.63
CA GLU A 321 -11.19 -2.12 31.20
C GLU A 321 -11.95 -1.78 29.93
N ARG A 322 -11.97 -2.72 28.99
CA ARG A 322 -12.74 -2.57 27.77
C ARG A 322 -14.24 -2.59 28.04
N LYS A 323 -14.71 -3.51 28.89
CA LYS A 323 -16.10 -3.55 29.36
C LYS A 323 -16.52 -2.20 29.94
N GLY A 324 -15.71 -1.63 30.85
CA GLY A 324 -16.01 -0.32 31.46
C GLY A 324 -16.06 0.82 30.44
N ARG A 325 -15.14 0.84 29.48
CA ARG A 325 -15.14 1.86 28.40
C ARG A 325 -16.34 1.74 27.47
N GLU A 326 -16.70 0.53 27.07
CA GLU A 326 -17.85 0.30 26.20
C GLU A 326 -19.17 0.60 26.91
N THR A 327 -19.33 0.20 28.19
CA THR A 327 -20.48 0.56 29.03
C THR A 327 -20.63 2.07 29.17
N LYS A 328 -19.52 2.79 29.48
CA LYS A 328 -19.56 4.25 29.55
C LYS A 328 -20.02 4.88 28.23
N LYS A 329 -19.51 4.39 27.09
CA LYS A 329 -19.91 4.90 25.76
C LYS A 329 -21.39 4.65 25.47
N LEU A 330 -21.89 3.49 25.80
CA LEU A 330 -23.34 3.16 25.64
C LEU A 330 -24.20 4.08 26.48
N LEU A 331 -23.86 4.29 27.76
CA LEU A 331 -24.60 5.18 28.65
C LEU A 331 -24.59 6.64 28.16
N ILE A 332 -23.45 7.14 27.71
CA ILE A 332 -23.35 8.50 27.15
C ILE A 332 -24.25 8.62 25.90
N ASN A 333 -24.18 7.67 24.96
CA ASN A 333 -25.02 7.70 23.78
C ASN A 333 -26.52 7.63 24.12
N ALA A 334 -26.90 6.78 25.07
CA ALA A 334 -28.29 6.69 25.55
C ALA A 334 -28.79 8.01 26.14
N ILE A 335 -27.94 8.66 26.95
CA ILE A 335 -28.26 9.96 27.57
C ILE A 335 -28.43 11.06 26.54
N GLU A 336 -27.48 11.14 25.57
CA GLU A 336 -27.47 12.17 24.54
C GLU A 336 -28.61 12.03 23.53
N ASN A 337 -28.99 10.81 23.18
CA ASN A 337 -30.05 10.52 22.20
C ASN A 337 -31.47 10.55 22.81
N LYS A 338 -31.63 10.77 24.13
CA LYS A 338 -32.92 10.75 24.83
C LYS A 338 -33.74 9.44 24.58
N GLU A 339 -33.09 8.37 24.27
CA GLU A 339 -33.71 7.04 24.16
C GLU A 339 -33.81 6.39 25.54
N TYR A 340 -34.51 7.07 26.48
CA TYR A 340 -34.84 6.52 27.79
C TYR A 340 -36.22 5.90 27.76
N ASP A 341 -36.28 4.60 27.69
CA ASP A 341 -37.30 3.80 28.35
C ASP A 341 -36.61 3.21 29.60
N GLU A 342 -36.92 3.73 30.81
CA GLU A 342 -36.24 3.37 32.05
C GLU A 342 -36.37 1.89 32.41
N GLU A 343 -37.26 1.14 31.75
CA GLU A 343 -37.55 -0.26 32.05
C GLU A 343 -36.78 -1.28 31.19
N ASN A 344 -36.03 -0.88 30.15
CA ASN A 344 -35.46 -1.80 29.15
C ASN A 344 -33.93 -1.70 28.92
N VAL A 345 -33.17 -1.03 29.76
CA VAL A 345 -31.69 -1.04 29.63
C VAL A 345 -31.10 -2.20 30.42
N GLU A 346 -31.04 -3.40 29.82
CA GLU A 346 -30.12 -4.45 30.26
C GLU A 346 -28.66 -4.01 29.93
N LEU A 347 -27.87 -3.70 30.93
CA LEU A 347 -26.45 -3.37 30.87
C LEU A 347 -25.57 -4.61 30.71
#